data_429ca8dde505c3dc5a7f30bfee3cb472
#
_entry.id   429ca8dde505c3dc5a7f30bfee3cb472
#
_cell.length_a   1.000
_cell.length_b   1.000
_cell.length_c   1.000
_cell.angle_alpha   90.00
_cell.angle_beta   90.00
_cell.angle_gamma   90.00
#
_symmetry.space_group_name_H-M   'P 1'
#
loop_
_entity.id
_entity.type
_entity.pdbx_description
1 polymer ?
#
loop_
_entity_poly.entity_id
_entity_poly.type
_entity_poly.pdbx_seq_one_letter_code
_entity_poly.pdbx_strand_id
1 'polypeptide(L)'
;MTVDDVRPVLLAMVDEAVSRLPVPQDGRDAAALEILPGIDEQKHYPRGTYATHHGGLWRAYEKTCGMRGWECLVDGVAGVDIQQDGARCFTVTLTRSGGERNVKSFALPVMLYRGVFAEGAEYQPGDTVTWGGSLWHCNALTTDRLGETGTTGWTLAVKKGRDLRG
;
A
#
# COMPACT_ATOMS: atom_id res chain seq x y z
N MET A 1 -55.43 -52.66 -17.52
CA MET A 1 -54.03 -52.17 -17.51
C MET A 1 -53.92 -51.17 -16.34
N THR A 2 -53.40 -51.64 -15.25
CA THR A 2 -53.28 -50.88 -14.01
C THR A 2 -51.93 -50.12 -14.01
N VAL A 3 -51.80 -49.09 -13.18
CA VAL A 3 -50.58 -48.33 -13.04
C VAL A 3 -49.34 -49.18 -12.64
N ASP A 4 -49.62 -50.27 -11.91
CA ASP A 4 -48.61 -51.25 -11.50
C ASP A 4 -48.06 -52.08 -12.66
N ASP A 5 -48.87 -52.30 -13.74
CA ASP A 5 -48.45 -53.06 -14.95
C ASP A 5 -47.47 -52.20 -15.81
N VAL A 6 -47.58 -50.90 -15.75
CA VAL A 6 -46.77 -49.96 -16.58
C VAL A 6 -45.46 -49.50 -15.89
N ARG A 7 -45.46 -49.59 -14.56
CA ARG A 7 -44.35 -49.14 -13.74
C ARG A 7 -42.98 -49.79 -14.07
N PRO A 8 -42.89 -51.13 -14.22
CA PRO A 8 -41.62 -51.77 -14.53
C PRO A 8 -41.15 -51.43 -15.94
N VAL A 9 -42.06 -51.23 -16.90
CA VAL A 9 -41.67 -50.80 -18.26
C VAL A 9 -41.14 -49.35 -18.26
N LEU A 10 -41.78 -48.46 -17.52
CA LEU A 10 -41.33 -47.08 -17.36
C LEU A 10 -39.99 -47.00 -16.68
N LEU A 11 -39.76 -47.77 -15.62
CA LEU A 11 -38.47 -47.84 -14.93
C LEU A 11 -37.37 -48.33 -15.86
N ALA A 12 -37.63 -49.40 -16.63
CA ALA A 12 -36.66 -49.91 -17.59
C ALA A 12 -36.31 -48.87 -18.68
N MET A 13 -37.29 -48.12 -19.17
CA MET A 13 -37.05 -47.04 -20.15
C MET A 13 -36.25 -45.87 -19.55
N VAL A 14 -36.50 -45.54 -18.30
CA VAL A 14 -35.73 -44.47 -17.60
C VAL A 14 -34.31 -44.93 -17.36
N ASP A 15 -34.09 -46.16 -16.89
CA ASP A 15 -32.74 -46.71 -16.67
C ASP A 15 -31.94 -46.80 -17.97
N GLU A 16 -32.60 -47.21 -19.08
CA GLU A 16 -31.97 -47.22 -20.39
C GLU A 16 -31.66 -45.79 -20.89
N ALA A 17 -32.53 -44.82 -20.65
CA ALA A 17 -32.28 -43.44 -21.02
C ALA A 17 -31.15 -42.83 -20.18
N VAL A 18 -31.10 -43.12 -18.88
CA VAL A 18 -30.06 -42.67 -17.96
C VAL A 18 -28.68 -43.27 -18.30
N SER A 19 -28.68 -44.58 -18.66
CA SER A 19 -27.42 -45.27 -19.05
C SER A 19 -26.83 -44.77 -20.36
N ARG A 20 -27.61 -44.12 -21.21
CA ARG A 20 -27.18 -43.48 -22.45
C ARG A 20 -26.67 -42.05 -22.23
N LEU A 21 -26.93 -41.44 -21.07
CA LEU A 21 -26.36 -40.13 -20.75
C LEU A 21 -24.86 -40.28 -20.54
N PRO A 22 -24.08 -39.40 -21.13
CA PRO A 22 -22.66 -39.39 -20.82
C PRO A 22 -22.48 -39.23 -19.31
N VAL A 23 -21.76 -40.18 -18.69
CA VAL A 23 -21.40 -40.08 -17.27
C VAL A 23 -20.76 -38.70 -17.10
N PRO A 24 -21.26 -37.83 -16.20
CA PRO A 24 -20.58 -36.59 -15.92
C PRO A 24 -19.16 -36.98 -15.54
N GLN A 25 -18.17 -36.57 -16.33
CA GLN A 25 -16.79 -36.70 -15.89
C GLN A 25 -16.71 -35.91 -14.60
N ASP A 26 -16.27 -36.60 -13.51
CA ASP A 26 -16.02 -35.99 -12.22
C ASP A 26 -15.47 -34.58 -12.47
N GLY A 27 -16.17 -33.59 -11.91
CA GLY A 27 -16.01 -32.23 -12.33
C GLY A 27 -14.54 -31.89 -12.50
N ARG A 28 -14.11 -31.79 -13.74
CA ARG A 28 -12.87 -31.06 -14.01
C ARG A 28 -13.05 -29.78 -13.25
N ASP A 29 -12.13 -29.54 -12.33
CA ASP A 29 -12.01 -28.29 -11.59
C ASP A 29 -12.52 -27.16 -12.46
N ALA A 30 -13.55 -26.47 -11.97
CA ALA A 30 -14.27 -25.43 -12.69
C ALA A 30 -13.25 -24.64 -13.48
N ALA A 31 -13.34 -24.67 -14.79
CA ALA A 31 -12.31 -24.34 -15.78
C ALA A 31 -11.30 -23.34 -15.21
N ALA A 32 -10.05 -23.77 -15.02
CA ALA A 32 -9.01 -22.99 -14.35
C ALA A 32 -9.09 -21.56 -14.88
N LEU A 33 -9.34 -20.60 -13.99
CA LEU A 33 -9.50 -19.20 -14.37
C LEU A 33 -8.18 -18.73 -15.01
N GLU A 34 -8.21 -18.53 -16.31
CA GLU A 34 -7.04 -18.00 -17.01
C GLU A 34 -6.91 -16.50 -16.71
N ILE A 35 -5.83 -16.14 -16.07
CA ILE A 35 -5.52 -14.74 -15.77
C ILE A 35 -4.34 -14.32 -16.63
N LEU A 36 -4.54 -13.35 -17.51
CA LEU A 36 -3.48 -12.80 -18.34
C LEU A 36 -2.51 -11.98 -17.48
N PRO A 37 -1.20 -11.99 -17.77
CA PRO A 37 -0.18 -11.29 -16.99
C PRO A 37 -0.23 -9.76 -17.15
N GLY A 38 -1.02 -9.26 -18.08
CA GLY A 38 -1.16 -7.83 -18.34
C GLY A 38 -2.21 -7.53 -19.39
N ILE A 39 -2.56 -6.25 -19.52
CA ILE A 39 -3.45 -5.72 -20.54
C ILE A 39 -2.58 -5.02 -21.60
N ASP A 40 -2.67 -5.47 -22.84
CA ASP A 40 -2.02 -4.86 -23.99
C ASP A 40 -2.98 -3.84 -24.64
N GLU A 41 -2.51 -2.62 -24.82
CA GLU A 41 -3.33 -1.52 -25.36
C GLU A 41 -3.80 -1.73 -26.81
N GLN A 42 -3.12 -2.58 -27.55
CA GLN A 42 -3.44 -2.86 -28.95
C GLN A 42 -4.23 -4.14 -29.17
N LYS A 43 -4.42 -4.94 -28.12
CA LYS A 43 -5.08 -6.24 -28.19
C LYS A 43 -6.57 -6.14 -27.92
N HIS A 44 -7.35 -6.99 -28.61
CA HIS A 44 -8.77 -7.17 -28.36
C HIS A 44 -9.00 -8.26 -27.32
N TYR A 45 -9.94 -8.04 -26.41
CA TYR A 45 -10.29 -8.94 -25.34
C TYR A 45 -11.80 -9.24 -25.37
N PRO A 46 -12.22 -10.51 -25.28
CA PRO A 46 -13.62 -10.86 -25.11
C PRO A 46 -14.11 -10.46 -23.71
N ARG A 47 -15.41 -10.28 -23.57
CA ARG A 47 -16.06 -10.13 -22.27
C ARG A 47 -15.72 -11.32 -21.36
N GLY A 48 -15.42 -11.04 -20.08
CA GLY A 48 -15.08 -12.06 -19.10
C GLY A 48 -13.60 -12.42 -19.05
N THR A 49 -12.75 -11.79 -19.86
CA THR A 49 -11.28 -11.95 -19.75
C THR A 49 -10.80 -11.35 -18.45
N TYR A 50 -9.89 -12.05 -17.78
CA TYR A 50 -9.21 -11.58 -16.56
C TYR A 50 -7.74 -11.28 -16.86
N ALA A 51 -7.23 -10.20 -16.28
CA ALA A 51 -5.84 -9.81 -16.41
C ALA A 51 -5.34 -9.10 -15.15
N THR A 52 -4.05 -9.19 -14.90
CA THR A 52 -3.39 -8.34 -13.91
C THR A 52 -3.00 -7.02 -14.56
N HIS A 53 -3.17 -5.91 -13.84
CA HIS A 53 -2.71 -4.61 -14.31
C HIS A 53 -2.45 -3.70 -13.10
N HIS A 54 -1.29 -3.03 -13.08
CA HIS A 54 -0.88 -2.15 -11.98
C HIS A 54 -1.04 -2.78 -10.58
N GLY A 55 -0.71 -4.07 -10.44
CA GLY A 55 -0.79 -4.80 -9.17
C GLY A 55 -2.21 -5.20 -8.75
N GLY A 56 -3.23 -4.94 -9.56
CA GLY A 56 -4.63 -5.34 -9.33
C GLY A 56 -5.09 -6.44 -10.27
N LEU A 57 -6.26 -7.04 -9.97
CA LEU A 57 -6.97 -7.98 -10.83
C LEU A 57 -8.13 -7.25 -11.50
N TRP A 58 -8.19 -7.37 -12.81
CA TRP A 58 -9.17 -6.71 -13.67
C TRP A 58 -9.96 -7.70 -14.48
N ARG A 59 -11.22 -7.37 -14.77
CA ARG A 59 -12.10 -8.15 -15.64
C ARG A 59 -12.66 -7.26 -16.75
N ALA A 60 -12.63 -7.75 -17.99
CA ALA A 60 -13.32 -7.11 -19.10
C ALA A 60 -14.83 -7.31 -18.93
N TYR A 61 -15.59 -6.25 -18.65
CA TYR A 61 -17.06 -6.35 -18.52
C TYR A 61 -17.79 -6.33 -19.87
N GLU A 62 -17.10 -5.99 -20.94
CA GLU A 62 -17.58 -6.01 -22.33
C GLU A 62 -16.46 -6.49 -23.27
N LYS A 63 -16.79 -6.74 -24.55
CA LYS A 63 -15.76 -6.92 -25.59
C LYS A 63 -15.02 -5.60 -25.78
N THR A 64 -13.72 -5.61 -25.62
CA THR A 64 -12.94 -4.38 -25.58
C THR A 64 -11.62 -4.47 -26.32
N CYS A 65 -11.00 -3.30 -26.54
CA CYS A 65 -9.64 -3.15 -27.04
C CYS A 65 -8.88 -2.19 -26.14
N GLY A 66 -7.64 -2.55 -25.78
CA GLY A 66 -6.82 -1.75 -24.88
C GLY A 66 -7.40 -1.65 -23.47
N MET A 67 -7.25 -0.48 -22.86
CA MET A 67 -7.58 -0.23 -21.44
C MET A 67 -9.05 0.12 -21.15
N ARG A 68 -9.90 0.27 -22.17
CA ARG A 68 -11.33 0.55 -21.97
C ARG A 68 -12.08 -0.74 -21.64
N GLY A 69 -13.22 -0.63 -20.97
CA GLY A 69 -14.13 -1.75 -20.74
C GLY A 69 -13.64 -2.75 -19.68
N TRP A 70 -12.76 -2.33 -18.78
CA TRP A 70 -12.27 -3.13 -17.66
C TRP A 70 -12.80 -2.59 -16.35
N GLU A 71 -13.08 -3.48 -15.42
CA GLU A 71 -13.38 -3.18 -14.02
C GLU A 71 -12.31 -3.77 -13.12
N CYS A 72 -11.89 -3.03 -12.12
CA CYS A 72 -10.96 -3.50 -11.09
C CYS A 72 -11.73 -4.35 -10.07
N LEU A 73 -11.45 -5.64 -10.00
CA LEU A 73 -12.08 -6.56 -9.04
C LEU A 73 -11.32 -6.61 -7.73
N VAL A 74 -10.00 -6.60 -7.81
CA VAL A 74 -9.11 -6.56 -6.65
C VAL A 74 -8.18 -5.38 -6.82
N ASP A 75 -8.34 -4.39 -5.95
CA ASP A 75 -7.53 -3.19 -5.98
C ASP A 75 -6.22 -3.43 -5.21
N GLY A 76 -5.14 -3.47 -5.93
CA GLY A 76 -3.79 -3.65 -5.41
C GLY A 76 -3.03 -2.34 -5.28
N VAL A 77 -1.73 -2.46 -5.14
CA VAL A 77 -0.79 -1.33 -5.10
C VAL A 77 -0.08 -1.24 -6.44
N ALA A 78 -0.33 -0.14 -7.17
CA ALA A 78 0.32 0.16 -8.43
C ALA A 78 1.73 0.74 -8.23
N GLY A 79 1.93 1.51 -7.15
CA GLY A 79 3.22 2.09 -6.83
C GLY A 79 3.24 2.75 -5.46
N VAL A 80 4.44 2.87 -4.92
CA VAL A 80 4.75 3.62 -3.70
C VAL A 80 5.86 4.59 -4.04
N ASP A 81 5.64 5.87 -3.79
CA ASP A 81 6.64 6.92 -3.90
C ASP A 81 6.93 7.50 -2.51
N ILE A 82 8.20 7.71 -2.21
CA ILE A 82 8.64 8.28 -0.94
C ILE A 82 9.51 9.49 -1.26
N GLN A 83 9.06 10.66 -0.84
CA GLN A 83 9.78 11.91 -0.99
C GLN A 83 10.26 12.40 0.36
N GLN A 84 11.49 12.88 0.40
CA GLN A 84 12.04 13.59 1.56
C GLN A 84 11.85 15.09 1.36
N ASP A 85 10.95 15.70 2.13
CA ASP A 85 10.58 17.11 2.02
C ASP A 85 11.46 18.03 2.89
N GLY A 86 12.36 17.43 3.65
CA GLY A 86 13.26 18.12 4.56
C GLY A 86 14.10 17.15 5.36
N ALA A 87 14.87 17.67 6.31
CA ALA A 87 15.79 16.83 7.10
C ALA A 87 15.09 15.72 7.90
N ARG A 88 13.81 15.91 8.25
CA ARG A 88 13.00 14.97 9.06
C ARG A 88 11.65 14.63 8.44
N CYS A 89 11.21 15.40 7.45
CA CYS A 89 9.87 15.27 6.89
C CYS A 89 9.88 14.37 5.67
N PHE A 90 8.94 13.45 5.63
CA PHE A 90 8.77 12.51 4.52
C PHE A 90 7.32 12.49 4.09
N THR A 91 7.10 12.39 2.81
CA THR A 91 5.78 12.18 2.20
C THR A 91 5.78 10.86 1.47
N VAL A 92 4.83 10.00 1.84
CA VAL A 92 4.59 8.71 1.19
C VAL A 92 3.33 8.83 0.36
N THR A 93 3.45 8.55 -0.93
CA THR A 93 2.34 8.48 -1.87
C THR A 93 2.12 7.03 -2.28
N LEU A 94 0.98 6.47 -1.93
CA LEU A 94 0.53 5.15 -2.35
C LEU A 94 -0.45 5.34 -3.52
N THR A 95 -0.16 4.73 -4.66
CA THR A 95 -1.05 4.70 -5.81
C THR A 95 -1.67 3.31 -5.92
N ARG A 96 -2.99 3.23 -5.95
CA ARG A 96 -3.73 1.99 -6.12
C ARG A 96 -3.93 1.65 -7.60
N SER A 97 -4.23 0.38 -7.88
CA SER A 97 -4.48 -0.10 -9.24
C SER A 97 -5.65 0.64 -9.91
N GLY A 98 -6.67 1.00 -9.15
CA GLY A 98 -7.81 1.80 -9.61
C GLY A 98 -7.50 3.29 -9.86
N GLY A 99 -6.26 3.74 -9.58
CA GLY A 99 -5.83 5.14 -9.78
C GLY A 99 -6.01 6.02 -8.54
N GLU A 100 -6.60 5.51 -7.46
CA GLU A 100 -6.70 6.23 -6.19
C GLU A 100 -5.30 6.49 -5.62
N ARG A 101 -5.09 7.70 -5.10
CA ARG A 101 -3.84 8.10 -4.43
C ARG A 101 -4.09 8.43 -2.98
N ASN A 102 -3.32 7.78 -2.12
CA ASN A 102 -3.29 8.06 -0.69
C ASN A 102 -1.94 8.70 -0.37
N VAL A 103 -1.97 9.92 0.15
CA VAL A 103 -0.77 10.69 0.51
C VAL A 103 -0.73 10.88 2.01
N LYS A 104 0.41 10.56 2.62
CA LYS A 104 0.64 10.76 4.04
C LYS A 104 2.02 11.35 4.29
N SER A 105 2.05 12.52 4.92
CA SER A 105 3.29 13.15 5.38
C SER A 105 3.47 12.94 6.88
N PHE A 106 4.69 12.74 7.30
CA PHE A 106 5.06 12.58 8.71
C PHE A 106 6.48 13.06 8.95
N ALA A 107 6.77 13.43 10.20
CA ALA A 107 8.10 13.78 10.64
C ALA A 107 8.69 12.65 11.49
N LEU A 108 9.96 12.33 11.27
CA LEU A 108 10.69 11.40 12.13
C LEU A 108 11.21 12.14 13.37
N PRO A 109 11.02 11.58 14.58
CA PRO A 109 11.50 12.18 15.82
C PRO A 109 13.01 11.93 16.02
N VAL A 110 13.83 12.42 15.10
CA VAL A 110 15.27 12.25 15.14
C VAL A 110 15.95 13.55 15.55
N MET A 111 17.03 13.44 16.32
CA MET A 111 17.88 14.56 16.63
C MET A 111 18.73 14.96 15.43
N LEU A 112 18.74 16.26 15.10
CA LEU A 112 19.61 16.84 14.07
C LEU A 112 20.62 17.78 14.70
N TYR A 113 21.89 17.49 14.47
CA TYR A 113 22.96 18.41 14.89
C TYR A 113 23.06 19.57 13.90
N ARG A 114 22.82 20.77 14.40
CA ARG A 114 22.81 22.04 13.64
C ARG A 114 24.11 22.83 13.75
N GLY A 115 25.14 22.23 14.38
CA GLY A 115 26.40 22.91 14.60
C GLY A 115 26.45 23.76 15.87
N VAL A 116 27.20 24.87 15.83
CA VAL A 116 27.28 25.83 16.93
C VAL A 116 26.01 26.69 16.92
N PHE A 117 25.49 26.99 18.11
CA PHE A 117 24.34 27.89 18.27
C PHE A 117 24.62 29.25 17.62
N ALA A 118 23.67 29.72 16.82
CA ALA A 118 23.66 31.01 16.18
C ALA A 118 22.49 31.84 16.72
N GLU A 119 22.78 33.01 17.28
CA GLU A 119 21.76 33.92 17.78
C GLU A 119 20.85 34.41 16.64
N GLY A 120 19.54 34.46 16.88
CA GLY A 120 18.54 34.85 15.89
C GLY A 120 18.18 33.78 14.86
N ALA A 121 18.81 32.62 14.88
CA ALA A 121 18.40 31.49 14.07
C ALA A 121 17.16 30.81 14.68
N GLU A 122 16.28 30.29 13.82
CA GLU A 122 15.12 29.49 14.23
C GLU A 122 15.53 28.02 14.37
N TYR A 123 15.13 27.42 15.49
CA TYR A 123 15.37 26.02 15.80
C TYR A 123 14.06 25.30 16.04
N GLN A 124 13.98 24.07 15.55
CA GLN A 124 12.81 23.21 15.65
C GLN A 124 13.01 22.14 16.71
N PRO A 125 11.91 21.55 17.25
CA PRO A 125 12.00 20.41 18.15
C PRO A 125 12.86 19.30 17.58
N GLY A 126 13.83 18.82 18.37
CA GLY A 126 14.80 17.81 17.95
C GLY A 126 16.09 18.36 17.37
N ASP A 127 16.22 19.66 17.15
CA ASP A 127 17.51 20.26 16.82
C ASP A 127 18.47 20.18 18.02
N THR A 128 19.73 19.91 17.75
CA THR A 128 20.77 19.92 18.76
C THR A 128 21.88 20.85 18.31
N VAL A 129 22.40 21.62 19.25
CA VAL A 129 23.46 22.59 19.00
C VAL A 129 24.56 22.53 20.08
N THR A 130 25.75 22.88 19.75
CA THR A 130 26.81 23.13 20.74
C THR A 130 26.85 24.59 21.14
N TRP A 131 26.92 24.86 22.43
CA TRP A 131 27.13 26.19 22.98
C TRP A 131 27.83 26.13 24.32
N GLY A 132 28.84 26.99 24.51
CA GLY A 132 29.64 27.02 25.74
C GLY A 132 30.35 25.68 26.06
N GLY A 133 30.68 24.87 25.03
CA GLY A 133 31.29 23.56 25.18
C GLY A 133 30.31 22.44 25.62
N SER A 134 29.03 22.74 25.68
CA SER A 134 27.95 21.80 26.05
C SER A 134 27.05 21.53 24.84
N LEU A 135 26.34 20.40 24.85
CA LEU A 135 25.32 20.06 23.83
C LEU A 135 23.94 20.38 24.38
N TRP A 136 23.15 21.09 23.58
CA TRP A 136 21.80 21.49 23.92
C TRP A 136 20.79 20.91 22.94
N HIS A 137 19.66 20.53 23.46
CA HIS A 137 18.53 19.96 22.69
C HIS A 137 17.36 20.93 22.68
N CYS A 138 16.81 21.17 21.48
CA CYS A 138 15.63 22.00 21.29
C CYS A 138 14.36 21.17 21.48
N ASN A 139 13.47 21.59 22.40
CA ASN A 139 12.21 20.90 22.71
C ASN A 139 10.99 21.53 22.03
N ALA A 140 11.09 22.79 21.63
CA ALA A 140 10.01 23.55 21.00
C ALA A 140 10.57 24.48 19.94
N LEU A 141 9.74 24.87 18.97
CA LEU A 141 10.11 25.92 18.01
C LEU A 141 10.51 27.17 18.77
N THR A 142 11.74 27.63 18.57
CA THR A 142 12.29 28.76 19.32
C THR A 142 13.39 29.52 18.56
N THR A 143 13.47 30.79 18.87
CA THR A 143 14.59 31.66 18.54
C THR A 143 15.36 32.14 19.80
N ASP A 144 14.95 31.58 20.97
CA ASP A 144 15.46 32.02 22.27
C ASP A 144 16.94 31.74 22.42
N ARG A 145 17.59 32.62 23.18
CA ARG A 145 18.99 32.49 23.52
C ARG A 145 19.21 31.36 24.52
N LEU A 146 20.30 30.62 24.34
CA LEU A 146 20.68 29.54 25.25
C LEU A 146 21.20 30.06 26.58
N GLY A 147 20.87 29.38 27.68
CA GLY A 147 21.44 29.60 28.99
C GLY A 147 20.87 30.77 29.80
N GLU A 148 19.85 31.46 29.32
CA GLU A 148 19.13 32.47 30.08
C GLU A 148 18.03 31.83 30.95
N THR A 149 17.83 32.40 32.14
CA THR A 149 16.80 31.96 33.09
C THR A 149 15.44 32.22 32.45
N GLY A 150 14.66 31.15 32.23
CA GLY A 150 13.32 31.25 31.62
C GLY A 150 13.25 30.85 30.15
N THR A 151 14.34 30.42 29.51
CA THR A 151 14.31 29.85 28.17
C THR A 151 13.65 28.47 28.21
N THR A 152 12.42 28.38 27.69
CA THR A 152 11.59 27.16 27.77
C THR A 152 11.84 26.18 26.62
N GLY A 153 12.51 26.63 25.56
CA GLY A 153 12.70 25.85 24.33
C GLY A 153 13.90 24.90 24.36
N TRP A 154 14.76 24.93 25.38
CA TRP A 154 16.02 24.21 25.38
C TRP A 154 16.25 23.36 26.62
N THR A 155 16.89 22.21 26.42
CA THR A 155 17.36 21.32 27.48
C THR A 155 18.85 21.05 27.31
N LEU A 156 19.63 21.14 28.40
CA LEU A 156 21.01 20.73 28.40
C LEU A 156 21.13 19.22 28.27
N ALA A 157 21.54 18.74 27.10
CA ALA A 157 21.64 17.31 26.83
C ALA A 157 22.97 16.72 27.34
N VAL A 158 24.07 17.42 27.11
CA VAL A 158 25.40 17.01 27.57
C VAL A 158 26.15 18.20 28.14
N LYS A 159 26.58 18.11 29.39
CA LYS A 159 27.36 19.11 30.05
C LYS A 159 28.85 19.05 29.64
N LYS A 160 29.48 20.20 29.45
CA LYS A 160 30.95 20.29 29.27
C LYS A 160 31.67 19.53 30.39
N GLY A 161 32.63 18.70 30.00
CA GLY A 161 33.55 18.07 30.94
C GLY A 161 34.42 19.11 31.64
N ARG A 162 34.85 18.80 32.88
CA ARG A 162 35.88 19.56 33.56
C ARG A 162 37.24 19.14 32.99
N ASP A 163 38.03 20.07 32.53
CA ASP A 163 39.42 19.79 32.21
C ASP A 163 40.12 19.45 33.54
N LEU A 164 40.50 18.19 33.69
CA LEU A 164 41.44 17.81 34.75
C LEU A 164 42.81 18.36 34.36
N ARG A 165 43.06 19.61 34.70
CA ARG A 165 44.45 20.10 34.72
C ARG A 165 45.13 19.43 35.91
N GLY A 166 45.99 18.45 35.59
CA GLY A 166 47.01 18.01 36.50
C GLY A 166 48.05 19.10 36.76
#